data_b1eee16c00e550e44c5271fdcabd1881
#
_entry.id   b1eee16c00e550e44c5271fdcabd1881
#
_cell.length_a   1.000
_cell.length_b   1.000
_cell.length_c   1.000
_cell.angle_alpha   90.00
_cell.angle_beta   90.00
_cell.angle_gamma   90.00
#
_symmetry.space_group_name_H-M   'P 1'
#
loop_
_entity.id
_entity.type
_entity.pdbx_description
1 polymer ?
#
loop_
_entity_poly.entity_id
_entity_poly.type
_entity_poly.pdbx_seq_one_letter_code
_entity_poly.pdbx_strand_id
1 'polypeptide(L)'
;MPDGTTLPVGAYHAVPEVPRRTLVTGGARSGKSVEAEQRLETFPEVVYVATGGRREGDAEWAARIGLHRERRPAAWRTEETCELTGLLEEDGPPLLIDCLSLWLTDAMDRVEAWDDGRWADGGEEKLRERVAELVRAVRGTRRTVVAVTNETGSGVVPATASGRRFRDELGRLNAAFAAECEQVLLVVAGQALVLRG
;
A
#
# COMPACT_ATOMS: atom_id res chain seq x y z
N MET A 1 27.24 -45.22 35.39
CA MET A 1 27.67 -44.06 34.59
C MET A 1 26.54 -43.69 33.69
N PRO A 2 25.73 -42.64 33.97
CA PRO A 2 24.71 -42.20 33.01
C PRO A 2 25.32 -41.23 32.04
N ASP A 3 25.05 -41.51 30.77
CA ASP A 3 25.46 -40.76 29.58
C ASP A 3 24.86 -39.35 29.59
N GLY A 4 25.73 -38.36 29.58
CA GLY A 4 25.35 -36.96 29.51
C GLY A 4 24.99 -36.54 28.07
N THR A 5 23.75 -36.78 27.67
CA THR A 5 23.22 -36.22 26.43
C THR A 5 22.90 -34.76 26.65
N THR A 6 23.84 -33.91 26.32
CA THR A 6 23.64 -32.46 26.24
C THR A 6 22.76 -32.17 25.02
N LEU A 7 21.51 -31.74 25.23
CA LEU A 7 20.66 -31.22 24.18
C LEU A 7 21.27 -29.93 23.63
N PRO A 8 21.28 -29.72 22.30
CA PRO A 8 21.79 -28.48 21.75
C PRO A 8 20.87 -27.32 22.16
N VAL A 9 21.45 -26.35 22.88
CA VAL A 9 20.83 -25.08 23.20
C VAL A 9 20.72 -24.27 21.92
N GLY A 10 19.50 -23.82 21.61
CA GLY A 10 19.27 -22.70 20.74
C GLY A 10 19.00 -23.01 19.27
N ALA A 11 17.81 -23.53 18.96
CA ALA A 11 17.18 -23.09 17.72
C ALA A 11 16.76 -21.63 17.94
N TYR A 12 17.65 -20.70 17.58
CA TYR A 12 17.23 -19.31 17.35
C TYR A 12 16.18 -19.39 16.23
N HIS A 13 14.92 -19.23 16.56
CA HIS A 13 13.93 -18.91 15.55
C HIS A 13 14.37 -17.59 14.95
N ALA A 14 14.94 -17.64 13.75
CA ALA A 14 15.19 -16.45 12.96
C ALA A 14 13.86 -15.71 12.87
N VAL A 15 13.80 -14.48 13.38
CA VAL A 15 12.65 -13.60 13.15
C VAL A 15 12.50 -13.57 11.63
N PRO A 16 11.33 -13.92 11.07
CA PRO A 16 11.19 -13.94 9.62
C PRO A 16 11.56 -12.56 9.11
N GLU A 17 12.55 -12.51 8.20
CA GLU A 17 13.01 -11.27 7.61
C GLU A 17 11.83 -10.66 6.86
N VAL A 18 11.42 -9.45 7.28
CA VAL A 18 10.31 -8.74 6.61
C VAL A 18 10.75 -8.42 5.19
N PRO A 19 10.03 -8.89 4.16
CA PRO A 19 10.37 -8.57 2.78
C PRO A 19 10.49 -7.07 2.59
N ARG A 20 11.45 -6.64 1.77
CA ARG A 20 11.70 -5.21 1.59
C ARG A 20 10.48 -4.50 1.04
N ARG A 21 9.77 -5.12 0.08
CA ARG A 21 8.58 -4.54 -0.55
C ARG A 21 7.43 -5.54 -0.50
N THR A 22 6.37 -5.14 0.16
CA THR A 22 5.15 -5.93 0.31
C THR A 22 3.96 -5.15 -0.22
N LEU A 23 3.16 -5.77 -1.08
CA LEU A 23 1.86 -5.25 -1.48
C LEU A 23 0.75 -6.04 -0.79
N VAL A 24 -0.14 -5.33 -0.07
CA VAL A 24 -1.32 -5.91 0.57
C VAL A 24 -2.56 -5.41 -0.16
N THR A 25 -3.22 -6.30 -0.91
CA THR A 25 -4.44 -5.99 -1.66
C THR A 25 -5.66 -6.65 -1.05
N GLY A 26 -6.85 -6.15 -1.38
CA GLY A 26 -8.12 -6.74 -0.95
C GLY A 26 -9.29 -5.79 -1.10
N GLY A 27 -10.51 -6.32 -0.97
CA GLY A 27 -11.74 -5.55 -1.06
C GLY A 27 -11.92 -4.54 0.08
N ALA A 28 -12.96 -3.71 0.01
CA ALA A 28 -13.34 -2.82 1.10
C ALA A 28 -13.60 -3.63 2.38
N ARG A 29 -13.09 -3.14 3.53
CA ARG A 29 -13.25 -3.76 4.86
C ARG A 29 -12.73 -5.21 4.96
N SER A 30 -11.82 -5.62 4.10
CA SER A 30 -11.22 -6.97 4.09
C SER A 30 -10.27 -7.25 5.27
N GLY A 31 -9.77 -6.20 5.97
CA GLY A 31 -8.72 -6.33 6.99
C GLY A 31 -7.31 -5.98 6.50
N LYS A 32 -7.15 -5.61 5.22
CA LYS A 32 -5.84 -5.35 4.59
C LYS A 32 -4.97 -4.30 5.31
N SER A 33 -5.56 -3.21 5.85
CA SER A 33 -4.77 -2.21 6.60
C SER A 33 -4.26 -2.78 7.93
N VAL A 34 -5.04 -3.64 8.59
CA VAL A 34 -4.61 -4.33 9.82
C VAL A 34 -3.46 -5.28 9.51
N GLU A 35 -3.57 -6.08 8.45
CA GLU A 35 -2.49 -6.97 7.99
C GLU A 35 -1.21 -6.19 7.68
N ALA A 36 -1.32 -5.03 7.01
CA ALA A 36 -0.19 -4.18 6.69
C ALA A 36 0.47 -3.58 7.95
N GLU A 37 -0.33 -3.15 8.93
CA GLU A 37 0.13 -2.65 10.22
C GLU A 37 0.91 -3.74 11.00
N GLN A 38 0.38 -4.96 11.07
CA GLN A 38 1.01 -6.10 11.74
C GLN A 38 2.38 -6.47 11.15
N ARG A 39 2.58 -6.29 9.84
CA ARG A 39 3.86 -6.55 9.18
C ARG A 39 4.99 -5.64 9.67
N LEU A 40 4.65 -4.48 10.20
CA LEU A 40 5.62 -3.47 10.64
C LEU A 40 5.63 -3.28 12.16
N GLU A 41 4.85 -4.05 12.93
CA GLU A 41 4.72 -3.86 14.39
C GLU A 41 6.04 -4.05 15.17
N THR A 42 6.98 -4.83 14.62
CA THR A 42 8.29 -5.07 15.23
C THR A 42 9.29 -3.92 15.02
N PHE A 43 8.99 -2.99 14.12
CA PHE A 43 9.85 -1.83 13.89
C PHE A 43 9.56 -0.74 14.92
N PRO A 44 10.60 -0.18 15.57
CA PRO A 44 10.43 0.86 16.60
C PRO A 44 9.83 2.14 16.03
N GLU A 45 10.11 2.44 14.77
CA GLU A 45 9.64 3.62 14.05
C GLU A 45 9.12 3.22 12.68
N VAL A 46 8.00 3.80 12.27
CA VAL A 46 7.39 3.63 10.94
C VAL A 46 6.82 4.97 10.51
N VAL A 47 6.96 5.30 9.23
CA VAL A 47 6.25 6.43 8.62
C VAL A 47 4.99 5.88 7.96
N TYR A 48 3.84 6.19 8.55
CA TYR A 48 2.53 5.91 7.96
C TYR A 48 2.18 7.02 6.99
N VAL A 49 2.11 6.71 5.71
CA VAL A 49 1.79 7.65 4.64
C VAL A 49 0.30 7.56 4.30
N ALA A 50 -0.46 8.58 4.70
CA ALA A 50 -1.89 8.70 4.41
C ALA A 50 -2.07 9.46 3.09
N THR A 51 -2.47 8.77 2.03
CA THR A 51 -2.66 9.34 0.70
C THR A 51 -4.08 9.89 0.47
N GLY A 52 -4.97 9.72 1.45
CA GLY A 52 -6.39 10.08 1.31
C GLY A 52 -6.73 11.56 1.49
N GLY A 53 -5.76 12.37 1.95
CA GLY A 53 -5.98 13.78 2.26
C GLY A 53 -7.07 14.01 3.32
N ARG A 54 -7.29 15.29 3.66
CA ARG A 54 -8.41 15.71 4.51
C ARG A 54 -9.62 15.99 3.63
N ARG A 55 -10.76 15.41 4.01
CA ARG A 55 -12.05 15.74 3.39
C ARG A 55 -12.84 16.60 4.37
N GLU A 56 -12.86 17.90 4.14
CA GLU A 56 -13.62 18.82 4.99
C GLU A 56 -15.11 18.46 4.96
N GLY A 57 -15.74 18.36 6.13
CA GLY A 57 -17.16 18.06 6.28
C GLY A 57 -17.54 16.57 6.20
N ASP A 58 -16.60 15.65 5.94
CA ASP A 58 -16.88 14.20 5.93
C ASP A 58 -16.59 13.58 7.32
N ALA A 59 -17.64 13.56 8.16
CA ALA A 59 -17.54 13.01 9.51
C ALA A 59 -17.27 11.50 9.54
N GLU A 60 -17.77 10.73 8.56
CA GLU A 60 -17.49 9.29 8.44
C GLU A 60 -16.01 9.06 8.11
N TRP A 61 -15.47 9.86 7.19
CA TRP A 61 -14.05 9.83 6.85
C TRP A 61 -13.15 10.18 8.04
N ALA A 62 -13.50 11.26 8.79
CA ALA A 62 -12.76 11.66 9.98
C ALA A 62 -12.78 10.57 11.08
N ALA A 63 -13.94 9.96 11.34
CA ALA A 63 -14.07 8.86 12.29
C ALA A 63 -13.22 7.64 11.88
N ARG A 64 -13.19 7.32 10.58
CA ARG A 64 -12.36 6.23 10.03
C ARG A 64 -10.86 6.49 10.23
N ILE A 65 -10.40 7.71 9.95
CA ILE A 65 -9.01 8.12 10.21
C ILE A 65 -8.70 8.00 11.72
N GLY A 66 -9.62 8.43 12.60
CA GLY A 66 -9.47 8.32 14.06
C GLY A 66 -9.22 6.87 14.50
N LEU A 67 -10.06 5.95 14.08
CA LEU A 67 -9.91 4.51 14.38
C LEU A 67 -8.58 3.93 13.87
N HIS A 68 -8.10 4.38 12.72
CA HIS A 68 -6.79 3.97 12.20
C HIS A 68 -5.63 4.53 13.03
N ARG A 69 -5.76 5.75 13.57
CA ARG A 69 -4.75 6.38 14.44
C ARG A 69 -4.67 5.70 15.82
N GLU A 70 -5.81 5.36 16.41
CA GLU A 70 -5.88 4.74 17.75
C GLU A 70 -5.21 3.36 17.81
N ARG A 71 -5.20 2.61 16.71
CA ARG A 71 -4.59 1.27 16.64
C ARG A 71 -3.08 1.28 16.52
N ARG A 72 -2.52 2.37 16.02
CA ARG A 72 -1.09 2.45 15.69
C ARG A 72 -0.25 2.79 16.92
N PRO A 73 0.96 2.24 17.05
CA PRO A 73 1.89 2.65 18.09
C PRO A 73 2.15 4.15 18.06
N ALA A 74 2.23 4.78 19.23
CA ALA A 74 2.46 6.22 19.34
C ALA A 74 3.80 6.69 18.72
N ALA A 75 4.75 5.78 18.55
CA ALA A 75 6.04 6.04 17.90
C ALA A 75 5.94 6.13 16.36
N TRP A 76 4.81 5.76 15.75
CA TRP A 76 4.62 5.84 14.32
C TRP A 76 4.27 7.27 13.92
N ARG A 77 5.09 7.86 13.06
CA ARG A 77 4.84 9.18 12.48
C ARG A 77 3.83 9.07 11.32
N THR A 78 2.87 9.98 11.26
CA THR A 78 1.94 10.06 10.12
C THR A 78 2.33 11.21 9.21
N GLU A 79 2.43 10.94 7.91
CA GLU A 79 2.56 11.94 6.86
C GLU A 79 1.34 11.89 5.94
N GLU A 80 0.67 13.02 5.75
CA GLU A 80 -0.49 13.17 4.88
C GLU A 80 0.00 13.73 3.53
N THR A 81 0.30 12.86 2.56
CA THR A 81 0.85 13.26 1.27
C THR A 81 0.60 12.23 0.16
N CYS A 82 0.50 12.71 -1.07
CA CYS A 82 0.55 11.90 -2.30
C CYS A 82 1.91 11.99 -3.03
N GLU A 83 2.89 12.72 -2.49
CA GLU A 83 4.23 12.83 -3.08
C GLU A 83 5.12 11.65 -2.61
N LEU A 84 4.81 10.44 -3.09
CA LEU A 84 5.45 9.20 -2.64
C LEU A 84 6.88 9.05 -3.16
N THR A 85 7.19 9.58 -4.34
CA THR A 85 8.48 9.40 -5.00
C THR A 85 9.63 9.91 -4.13
N GLY A 86 9.52 11.13 -3.59
CA GLY A 86 10.52 11.70 -2.70
C GLY A 86 10.75 10.86 -1.45
N LEU A 87 9.65 10.41 -0.80
CA LEU A 87 9.75 9.55 0.40
C LEU A 87 10.42 8.20 0.12
N LEU A 88 10.23 7.65 -1.07
CA LEU A 88 10.83 6.37 -1.48
C LEU A 88 12.31 6.49 -1.83
N GLU A 89 12.75 7.66 -2.31
CA GLU A 89 14.14 7.95 -2.68
C GLU A 89 15.03 8.27 -1.46
N GLU A 90 14.44 8.75 -0.39
CA GLU A 90 15.14 9.06 0.87
C GLU A 90 15.38 7.79 1.69
N ASP A 91 16.50 7.74 2.43
CA ASP A 91 16.73 6.73 3.47
C ASP A 91 15.90 7.06 4.72
N GLY A 92 15.48 6.03 5.45
CA GLY A 92 14.73 6.26 6.69
C GLY A 92 13.99 5.04 7.22
N PRO A 93 13.11 5.24 8.21
CA PRO A 93 12.26 4.18 8.76
C PRO A 93 11.38 3.54 7.69
N PRO A 94 10.83 2.33 7.92
CA PRO A 94 9.87 1.71 7.02
C PRO A 94 8.71 2.64 6.67
N LEU A 95 8.18 2.48 5.45
CA LEU A 95 6.98 3.16 4.97
C LEU A 95 5.80 2.20 4.98
N LEU A 96 4.67 2.65 5.54
CA LEU A 96 3.36 2.05 5.33
C LEU A 96 2.52 3.02 4.51
N ILE A 97 2.24 2.68 3.25
CA ILE A 97 1.47 3.53 2.33
C ILE A 97 0.01 3.06 2.34
N ASP A 98 -0.91 3.89 2.86
CA ASP A 98 -2.35 3.59 2.90
C ASP A 98 -3.17 4.74 2.26
N CYS A 99 -3.57 4.61 0.97
CA CYS A 99 -3.38 3.48 0.08
C CYS A 99 -3.10 3.94 -1.36
N LEU A 100 -2.62 3.04 -2.20
CA LEU A 100 -2.35 3.32 -3.62
C LEU A 100 -3.59 3.72 -4.41
N SER A 101 -4.79 3.22 -4.04
CA SER A 101 -6.03 3.62 -4.71
C SER A 101 -6.38 5.09 -4.51
N LEU A 102 -6.09 5.67 -3.34
CA LEU A 102 -6.28 7.10 -3.08
C LEU A 102 -5.18 7.95 -3.72
N TRP A 103 -3.95 7.45 -3.71
CA TRP A 103 -2.87 8.05 -4.50
C TRP A 103 -3.23 8.11 -5.99
N LEU A 104 -3.78 7.03 -6.55
CA LEU A 104 -4.23 7.01 -7.94
C LEU A 104 -5.34 8.03 -8.19
N THR A 105 -6.29 8.18 -7.24
CA THR A 105 -7.35 9.20 -7.36
C THR A 105 -6.73 10.59 -7.47
N ASP A 106 -5.79 10.96 -6.57
CA ASP A 106 -5.07 12.24 -6.65
C ASP A 106 -4.31 12.40 -7.98
N ALA A 107 -3.64 11.36 -8.44
CA ALA A 107 -2.93 11.38 -9.72
C ALA A 107 -3.88 11.59 -10.91
N MET A 108 -5.06 10.97 -10.88
CA MET A 108 -6.10 11.13 -11.90
C MET A 108 -6.76 12.52 -11.84
N ASP A 109 -6.98 13.07 -10.64
CA ASP A 109 -7.48 14.44 -10.45
C ASP A 109 -6.52 15.46 -11.10
N ARG A 110 -5.23 15.32 -10.87
CA ARG A 110 -4.19 16.23 -11.40
C ARG A 110 -4.09 16.24 -12.93
N VAL A 111 -4.46 15.16 -13.59
CA VAL A 111 -4.47 15.06 -15.06
C VAL A 111 -5.87 15.21 -15.65
N GLU A 112 -6.85 15.64 -14.82
CA GLU A 112 -8.26 15.80 -15.19
C GLU A 112 -8.86 14.55 -15.85
N ALA A 113 -8.46 13.36 -15.37
CA ALA A 113 -8.80 12.06 -15.97
C ALA A 113 -10.30 11.73 -15.98
N TRP A 114 -11.11 12.48 -15.25
CA TRP A 114 -12.57 12.27 -15.18
C TRP A 114 -13.33 12.89 -16.38
N ASP A 115 -12.70 13.78 -17.11
CA ASP A 115 -13.18 14.35 -18.37
C ASP A 115 -12.64 13.54 -19.56
N ASP A 116 -13.52 13.10 -20.45
CA ASP A 116 -13.15 12.24 -21.58
C ASP A 116 -12.28 12.98 -22.60
N GLY A 117 -12.50 14.29 -22.79
CA GLY A 117 -11.70 15.12 -23.68
C GLY A 117 -10.29 15.32 -23.17
N ARG A 118 -10.14 15.66 -21.87
CA ARG A 118 -8.83 15.83 -21.21
C ARG A 118 -8.05 14.53 -21.17
N TRP A 119 -8.76 13.43 -20.93
CA TRP A 119 -8.15 12.11 -20.95
C TRP A 119 -7.54 11.79 -22.32
N ALA A 120 -8.30 12.00 -23.40
CA ALA A 120 -7.84 11.76 -24.77
C ALA A 120 -6.75 12.76 -25.21
N ASP A 121 -6.75 13.99 -24.65
CA ASP A 121 -5.77 15.04 -24.94
C ASP A 121 -4.55 14.96 -24.01
N GLY A 122 -3.96 13.76 -23.91
CA GLY A 122 -2.71 13.52 -23.20
C GLY A 122 -2.84 13.22 -21.70
N GLY A 123 -4.05 13.18 -21.12
CA GLY A 123 -4.26 12.82 -19.71
C GLY A 123 -3.80 11.41 -19.41
N GLU A 124 -4.08 10.46 -20.31
CA GLU A 124 -3.64 9.06 -20.18
C GLU A 124 -2.10 8.93 -20.13
N GLU A 125 -1.40 9.62 -21.02
CA GLU A 125 0.07 9.56 -21.06
C GLU A 125 0.69 10.15 -19.80
N LYS A 126 0.21 11.32 -19.34
CA LYS A 126 0.68 11.95 -18.10
C LYS A 126 0.45 11.05 -16.88
N LEU A 127 -0.70 10.36 -16.80
CA LEU A 127 -0.94 9.41 -15.71
C LEU A 127 0.03 8.22 -15.79
N ARG A 128 0.26 7.69 -17.00
CA ARG A 128 1.21 6.59 -17.22
C ARG A 128 2.63 6.96 -16.80
N GLU A 129 3.08 8.19 -17.10
CA GLU A 129 4.37 8.72 -16.66
C GLU A 129 4.48 8.77 -15.13
N ARG A 130 3.45 9.30 -14.43
CA ARG A 130 3.43 9.36 -12.96
C ARG A 130 3.46 7.96 -12.32
N VAL A 131 2.71 7.01 -12.88
CA VAL A 131 2.74 5.61 -12.42
C VAL A 131 4.14 5.00 -12.63
N ALA A 132 4.76 5.25 -13.79
CA ALA A 132 6.10 4.76 -14.08
C ALA A 132 7.16 5.38 -13.14
N GLU A 133 7.03 6.64 -12.76
CA GLU A 133 7.89 7.29 -11.76
C GLU A 133 7.76 6.63 -10.39
N LEU A 134 6.54 6.43 -9.90
CA LEU A 134 6.30 5.72 -8.64
C LEU A 134 6.90 4.31 -8.65
N VAL A 135 6.67 3.55 -9.71
CA VAL A 135 7.19 2.18 -9.83
C VAL A 135 8.73 2.17 -9.85
N ARG A 136 9.37 3.12 -10.54
CA ARG A 136 10.84 3.28 -10.51
C ARG A 136 11.35 3.59 -9.09
N ALA A 137 10.69 4.49 -8.37
CA ALA A 137 11.05 4.83 -6.99
C ALA A 137 10.91 3.63 -6.06
N VAL A 138 9.83 2.85 -6.19
CA VAL A 138 9.63 1.59 -5.44
C VAL A 138 10.73 0.57 -5.74
N ARG A 139 11.12 0.41 -7.01
CA ARG A 139 12.22 -0.48 -7.40
C ARG A 139 13.55 -0.06 -6.77
N GLY A 140 13.83 1.24 -6.75
CA GLY A 140 15.10 1.81 -6.28
C GLY A 140 15.21 1.98 -4.76
N THR A 141 14.10 1.98 -4.04
CA THR A 141 14.11 2.26 -2.60
C THR A 141 14.91 1.23 -1.80
N ARG A 142 15.64 1.73 -0.79
CA ARG A 142 16.31 0.89 0.22
C ARG A 142 15.48 0.70 1.48
N ARG A 143 14.39 1.44 1.62
CA ARG A 143 13.48 1.34 2.77
C ARG A 143 12.63 0.07 2.67
N THR A 144 12.23 -0.44 3.84
CA THR A 144 11.13 -1.41 3.89
C THR A 144 9.83 -0.69 3.58
N VAL A 145 9.06 -1.22 2.61
CA VAL A 145 7.80 -0.63 2.16
C VAL A 145 6.68 -1.67 2.24
N VAL A 146 5.62 -1.32 2.94
CA VAL A 146 4.36 -2.05 2.90
C VAL A 146 3.30 -1.13 2.30
N ALA A 147 2.77 -1.46 1.15
CA ALA A 147 1.74 -0.67 0.49
C ALA A 147 0.38 -1.39 0.52
N VAL A 148 -0.67 -0.63 0.84
CA VAL A 148 -2.05 -1.09 0.82
C VAL A 148 -2.73 -0.64 -0.45
N THR A 149 -3.52 -1.51 -1.08
CA THR A 149 -4.34 -1.16 -2.24
C THR A 149 -5.70 -1.86 -2.21
N ASN A 150 -6.65 -1.35 -2.99
CA ASN A 150 -7.93 -2.03 -3.18
C ASN A 150 -7.88 -2.93 -4.40
N GLU A 151 -8.59 -4.07 -4.31
CA GLU A 151 -8.96 -4.88 -5.47
C GLU A 151 -10.38 -4.52 -5.92
N THR A 152 -10.50 -3.96 -7.12
CA THR A 152 -11.77 -3.49 -7.68
C THR A 152 -12.16 -4.19 -8.98
N GLY A 153 -11.23 -4.96 -9.56
CA GLY A 153 -11.39 -5.61 -10.86
C GLY A 153 -12.35 -6.79 -10.86
N SER A 154 -12.55 -7.44 -9.71
CA SER A 154 -13.37 -8.65 -9.58
C SER A 154 -14.86 -8.40 -9.46
N GLY A 155 -15.31 -7.13 -9.45
CA GLY A 155 -16.72 -6.75 -9.35
C GLY A 155 -17.42 -6.53 -10.69
N VAL A 156 -18.68 -6.05 -10.62
CA VAL A 156 -19.46 -5.66 -11.79
C VAL A 156 -18.76 -4.48 -12.49
N VAL A 157 -18.80 -4.50 -13.83
CA VAL A 157 -18.24 -3.42 -14.66
C VAL A 157 -19.01 -2.11 -14.37
N PRO A 158 -18.32 -1.02 -13.97
CA PRO A 158 -18.97 0.25 -13.68
C PRO A 158 -19.73 0.81 -14.89
N ALA A 159 -20.91 1.38 -14.62
CA ALA A 159 -21.77 1.96 -15.67
C ALA A 159 -21.13 3.21 -16.30
N THR A 160 -20.37 4.03 -15.53
CA THR A 160 -19.74 5.26 -16.02
C THR A 160 -18.40 5.00 -16.68
N ALA A 161 -18.02 5.82 -17.66
CA ALA A 161 -16.71 5.78 -18.30
C ALA A 161 -15.59 6.02 -17.29
N SER A 162 -15.75 7.03 -16.42
CA SER A 162 -14.80 7.36 -15.34
C SER A 162 -14.59 6.21 -14.36
N GLY A 163 -15.67 5.52 -13.97
CA GLY A 163 -15.57 4.34 -13.09
C GLY A 163 -14.81 3.18 -13.73
N ARG A 164 -15.05 2.92 -15.03
CA ARG A 164 -14.29 1.89 -15.77
C ARG A 164 -12.81 2.27 -15.87
N ARG A 165 -12.53 3.54 -16.18
CA ARG A 165 -11.16 4.09 -16.25
C ARG A 165 -10.43 3.89 -14.93
N PHE A 166 -11.02 4.34 -13.81
CA PHE A 166 -10.42 4.16 -12.49
C PHE A 166 -10.13 2.68 -12.18
N ARG A 167 -11.10 1.79 -12.44
CA ARG A 167 -10.92 0.35 -12.22
C ARG A 167 -9.76 -0.21 -13.03
N ASP A 168 -9.67 0.15 -14.30
CA ASP A 168 -8.66 -0.37 -15.21
C ASP A 168 -7.26 0.20 -14.87
N GLU A 169 -7.16 1.49 -14.54
CA GLU A 169 -5.90 2.10 -14.12
C GLU A 169 -5.43 1.58 -12.76
N LEU A 170 -6.35 1.33 -11.81
CA LEU A 170 -5.97 0.72 -10.53
C LEU A 170 -5.45 -0.71 -10.73
N GLY A 171 -6.04 -1.48 -11.62
CA GLY A 171 -5.55 -2.81 -11.98
C GLY A 171 -4.14 -2.76 -12.58
N ARG A 172 -3.88 -1.81 -13.50
CA ARG A 172 -2.54 -1.61 -14.08
C ARG A 172 -1.52 -1.18 -13.03
N LEU A 173 -1.87 -0.22 -12.17
CA LEU A 173 -1.01 0.21 -11.06
C LEU A 173 -0.69 -0.95 -10.11
N ASN A 174 -1.71 -1.71 -9.68
CA ASN A 174 -1.53 -2.84 -8.78
C ASN A 174 -0.59 -3.89 -9.39
N ALA A 175 -0.75 -4.22 -10.66
CA ALA A 175 0.10 -5.18 -11.36
C ALA A 175 1.56 -4.69 -11.48
N ALA A 176 1.75 -3.40 -11.84
CA ALA A 176 3.07 -2.80 -11.97
C ALA A 176 3.79 -2.69 -10.62
N PHE A 177 3.09 -2.28 -9.56
CA PHE A 177 3.64 -2.20 -8.21
C PHE A 177 3.98 -3.60 -7.66
N ALA A 178 3.07 -4.57 -7.84
CA ALA A 178 3.29 -5.96 -7.43
C ALA A 178 4.52 -6.59 -8.09
N ALA A 179 4.83 -6.21 -9.35
CA ALA A 179 6.02 -6.71 -10.05
C ALA A 179 7.33 -6.35 -9.34
N GLU A 180 7.35 -5.24 -8.60
CA GLU A 180 8.51 -4.77 -7.82
C GLU A 180 8.55 -5.29 -6.37
N CYS A 181 7.53 -6.05 -5.94
CA CYS A 181 7.43 -6.55 -4.58
C CYS A 181 7.97 -7.98 -4.46
N GLU A 182 8.70 -8.26 -3.39
CA GLU A 182 9.09 -9.61 -2.98
C GLU A 182 7.89 -10.40 -2.48
N GLN A 183 6.92 -9.70 -1.84
CA GLN A 183 5.73 -10.32 -1.30
C GLN A 183 4.46 -9.61 -1.78
N VAL A 184 3.46 -10.41 -2.13
CA VAL A 184 2.11 -9.93 -2.49
C VAL A 184 1.06 -10.76 -1.75
N LEU A 185 0.18 -10.07 -1.03
CA LEU A 185 -0.87 -10.66 -0.22
C LEU A 185 -2.25 -10.22 -0.71
N LEU A 186 -3.18 -11.16 -0.76
CA LEU A 186 -4.60 -10.90 -0.93
C LEU A 186 -5.32 -11.12 0.40
N VAL A 187 -6.00 -10.10 0.92
CA VAL A 187 -6.75 -10.20 2.17
C VAL A 187 -8.25 -10.29 1.88
N VAL A 188 -8.85 -11.38 2.31
CA VAL A 188 -10.28 -11.67 2.19
C VAL A 188 -10.82 -12.10 3.54
N ALA A 189 -11.89 -11.47 4.03
CA ALA A 189 -12.55 -11.81 5.30
C ALA A 189 -11.56 -11.90 6.49
N GLY A 190 -10.59 -11.00 6.55
CA GLY A 190 -9.57 -10.98 7.60
C GLY A 190 -8.45 -12.02 7.46
N GLN A 191 -8.44 -12.81 6.38
CA GLN A 191 -7.43 -13.84 6.13
C GLN A 191 -6.50 -13.38 5.01
N ALA A 192 -5.19 -13.43 5.26
CA ALA A 192 -4.18 -13.12 4.25
C ALA A 192 -3.79 -14.39 3.47
N LEU A 193 -3.90 -14.30 2.15
CA LEU A 193 -3.45 -15.31 1.19
C LEU A 193 -2.16 -14.82 0.54
N VAL A 194 -1.10 -15.61 0.59
CA VAL A 194 0.16 -15.30 -0.09
C VAL A 194 0.03 -15.62 -1.55
N LEU A 195 0.10 -14.58 -2.42
CA LEU A 195 0.13 -14.72 -3.87
C LEU A 195 1.57 -14.81 -4.41
N ARG A 196 2.49 -14.14 -3.72
CA ARG A 196 3.94 -14.18 -3.92
C ARG A 196 4.63 -13.99 -2.58
N GLY A 197 5.71 -14.71 -2.30
CA GLY A 197 6.51 -14.62 -1.07
C GLY A 197 7.46 -15.78 -0.97
#